data_0a8597b9889fe02e477199ea485d8932
#
_entry.id   0a8597b9889fe02e477199ea485d8932
#
_cell.length_a   1.000
_cell.length_b   1.000
_cell.length_c   1.000
_cell.angle_alpha   90.00
_cell.angle_beta   90.00
_cell.angle_gamma   90.00
#
_symmetry.space_group_name_H-M   'P 1'
#
loop_
_entity.id
_entity.type
_entity.pdbx_description
1 polymer ?
#
loop_
_entity_poly.entity_id
_entity_poly.type
_entity_poly.pdbx_seq_one_letter_code
_entity_poly.pdbx_strand_id
1 'polypeptide(L)'
;MMTGCTPAGDGSSCPPGGVLGRSVIERLGSRLRVRGLDERTGRPPGATVRSSAVGEADHNRWLVTVVAVAVACGLVLRFLPLSPMWLDEAISASLAEEARRGWTPLVDALRHDGHPPLYYVLLAVWTSVVGEGDAAVRAFSGALGVMSLPLTWAVARRHLDPSGGLLAVGVMASSPFAIRYATEARMYLLLLVLLLLAHLAVVRAWERPSTVRLAALAGVTTALLLTHYWSLFLGAVVGLALLWMGRGPERRRALRLAGAVAAGGLGFLPWLPVFFDQLAHTGTPWSPAPRPTVVAALTLEAYGGGRGSEALLVAVVLTVLVVLGIGTRRSSAG
;
A
#
# COMPACT_ATOMS: atom_id res chain seq x y z
N MET A 1 -59.57 40.31 -0.63
CA MET A 1 -59.61 41.59 -1.37
C MET A 1 -58.62 41.47 -2.48
N MET A 2 -59.13 41.20 -3.64
CA MET A 2 -59.21 42.12 -4.78
C MET A 2 -57.82 42.39 -5.34
N THR A 3 -57.47 42.13 -6.51
CA THR A 3 -57.95 42.13 -7.90
C THR A 3 -56.69 42.30 -8.72
N GLY A 4 -56.35 41.62 -9.68
CA GLY A 4 -56.98 41.40 -10.96
C GLY A 4 -56.17 42.14 -11.99
N CYS A 5 -55.73 41.51 -13.01
CA CYS A 5 -56.00 41.75 -14.46
C CYS A 5 -54.81 41.28 -15.32
N THR A 6 -55.08 40.30 -16.13
CA THR A 6 -54.67 40.18 -17.54
C THR A 6 -55.57 41.17 -18.38
N PRO A 7 -55.37 41.39 -19.72
CA PRO A 7 -54.76 40.53 -20.73
C PRO A 7 -54.14 41.26 -21.97
N ALA A 8 -53.61 40.41 -22.87
CA ALA A 8 -53.71 40.41 -24.32
C ALA A 8 -52.96 41.41 -25.18
N GLY A 9 -52.39 40.93 -26.25
CA GLY A 9 -52.25 41.60 -27.54
C GLY A 9 -51.00 41.23 -28.33
N ASP A 10 -51.17 40.22 -29.18
CA ASP A 10 -50.68 40.10 -30.56
C ASP A 10 -49.23 40.45 -30.95
N GLY A 11 -48.51 39.46 -31.37
CA GLY A 11 -48.26 39.14 -32.75
C GLY A 11 -47.16 39.92 -33.42
N SER A 12 -46.02 39.27 -33.56
CA SER A 12 -45.31 39.21 -34.85
C SER A 12 -44.02 38.41 -34.73
N SER A 13 -43.95 37.44 -35.56
CA SER A 13 -42.81 36.56 -35.90
C SER A 13 -41.60 37.34 -36.42
N CYS A 14 -40.40 37.01 -35.92
CA CYS A 14 -39.16 37.20 -36.68
C CYS A 14 -38.28 35.92 -36.52
N PRO A 15 -37.68 35.46 -37.61
CA PRO A 15 -36.97 34.15 -37.67
C PRO A 15 -35.59 34.21 -37.02
N PRO A 16 -35.03 33.04 -36.59
CA PRO A 16 -33.70 33.01 -36.01
C PRO A 16 -32.63 33.10 -37.10
N GLY A 17 -31.99 34.25 -37.18
CA GLY A 17 -30.83 34.46 -38.02
C GLY A 17 -29.56 33.90 -37.39
N GLY A 18 -28.93 32.93 -38.07
CA GLY A 18 -27.50 32.94 -38.26
C GLY A 18 -26.57 32.51 -37.13
N VAL A 19 -26.61 31.25 -36.66
CA VAL A 19 -25.52 30.65 -35.84
C VAL A 19 -24.47 29.93 -36.70
N LEU A 20 -24.50 30.03 -38.02
CA LEU A 20 -23.57 29.35 -38.95
C LEU A 20 -22.33 30.19 -39.36
N GLY A 21 -22.26 31.48 -38.98
CA GLY A 21 -21.18 32.38 -39.39
C GLY A 21 -19.94 32.38 -38.46
N ARG A 22 -20.09 32.06 -37.18
CA ARG A 22 -18.95 32.14 -36.22
C ARG A 22 -18.02 30.94 -36.26
N SER A 23 -18.50 29.76 -36.56
CA SER A 23 -17.64 28.54 -36.53
C SER A 23 -16.71 28.40 -37.73
N VAL A 24 -16.96 29.11 -38.84
CA VAL A 24 -16.12 29.08 -40.04
C VAL A 24 -14.98 30.09 -39.93
N ILE A 25 -15.20 31.24 -39.33
CA ILE A 25 -14.18 32.28 -39.13
C ILE A 25 -13.16 31.86 -38.03
N GLU A 26 -13.60 31.20 -36.97
CA GLU A 26 -12.69 30.64 -35.96
C GLU A 26 -11.84 29.48 -36.50
N ARG A 27 -12.35 28.65 -37.42
CA ARG A 27 -11.58 27.58 -38.06
C ARG A 27 -10.62 28.05 -39.15
N LEU A 28 -10.85 29.17 -39.76
CA LEU A 28 -9.93 29.79 -40.70
C LEU A 28 -8.83 30.59 -39.99
N GLY A 29 -9.15 31.22 -38.85
CA GLY A 29 -8.18 31.94 -38.01
C GLY A 29 -7.15 31.00 -37.35
N SER A 30 -7.53 29.77 -37.05
CA SER A 30 -6.61 28.78 -36.44
C SER A 30 -5.63 28.12 -37.46
N ARG A 31 -5.93 28.15 -38.76
CA ARG A 31 -5.05 27.63 -39.81
C ARG A 31 -4.06 28.62 -40.38
N LEU A 32 -4.21 29.90 -40.13
CA LEU A 32 -3.31 30.96 -40.63
C LEU A 32 -2.33 31.48 -39.57
N ARG A 33 -2.36 30.95 -38.34
CA ARG A 33 -1.44 31.36 -37.24
C ARG A 33 -0.25 30.41 -37.05
N VAL A 34 0.11 29.58 -38.04
CA VAL A 34 1.23 28.63 -38.00
C VAL A 34 2.35 29.04 -38.96
N ARG A 35 2.61 30.29 -39.11
CA ARG A 35 3.90 30.78 -39.69
C ARG A 35 4.17 32.23 -39.23
N GLY A 36 4.58 32.35 -37.97
CA GLY A 36 5.11 33.59 -37.46
C GLY A 36 6.15 33.26 -36.39
N LEU A 37 7.33 33.80 -36.51
CA LEU A 37 8.33 33.83 -35.47
C LEU A 37 7.72 34.48 -34.23
N ASP A 38 7.97 33.93 -33.03
CA ASP A 38 7.65 34.60 -31.78
C ASP A 38 8.50 35.87 -31.70
N GLU A 39 7.85 37.01 -31.94
CA GLU A 39 8.47 38.33 -32.01
C GLU A 39 9.18 38.73 -30.71
N ARG A 40 8.98 38.01 -29.61
CA ARG A 40 9.67 38.28 -28.32
C ARG A 40 11.00 37.55 -28.15
N THR A 41 11.23 36.43 -28.83
CA THR A 41 12.43 35.61 -28.60
C THR A 41 13.28 35.33 -29.85
N GLY A 42 12.79 35.63 -31.04
CA GLY A 42 13.49 35.39 -32.31
C GLY A 42 13.81 33.93 -32.62
N ARG A 43 13.17 32.96 -31.94
CA ARG A 43 13.42 31.52 -32.08
C ARG A 43 12.28 30.83 -32.87
N PRO A 44 12.58 29.85 -33.73
CA PRO A 44 11.56 29.08 -34.44
C PRO A 44 10.70 28.30 -33.42
N PRO A 45 9.36 28.22 -33.64
CA PRO A 45 8.41 27.57 -32.73
C PRO A 45 8.52 26.03 -32.73
N GLY A 46 9.65 25.49 -32.48
CA GLY A 46 9.93 24.05 -32.38
C GLY A 46 11.16 23.76 -31.54
N ALA A 47 11.97 24.76 -31.24
CA ALA A 47 13.24 24.56 -30.53
C ALA A 47 13.04 24.35 -29.01
N THR A 48 12.07 25.01 -28.41
CA THR A 48 11.75 24.90 -26.97
C THR A 48 11.01 23.60 -26.65
N VAL A 49 10.12 23.12 -27.54
CA VAL A 49 9.38 21.86 -27.35
C VAL A 49 10.29 20.66 -27.52
N ARG A 50 11.29 20.70 -28.40
CA ARG A 50 12.27 19.61 -28.53
C ARG A 50 13.24 19.54 -27.35
N SER A 51 13.64 20.66 -26.79
CA SER A 51 14.55 20.68 -25.66
C SER A 51 13.92 20.15 -24.37
N SER A 52 12.62 20.46 -24.12
CA SER A 52 11.90 19.93 -22.96
C SER A 52 11.63 18.44 -23.10
N ALA A 53 11.28 17.96 -24.29
CA ALA A 53 11.02 16.53 -24.53
C ALA A 53 12.29 15.66 -24.42
N VAL A 54 13.44 16.17 -24.82
CA VAL A 54 14.74 15.48 -24.66
C VAL A 54 15.13 15.42 -23.19
N GLY A 55 14.95 16.51 -22.43
CA GLY A 55 15.22 16.56 -20.99
C GLY A 55 14.31 15.63 -20.18
N GLU A 56 13.02 15.54 -20.53
CA GLU A 56 12.08 14.62 -19.89
C GLU A 56 12.41 13.15 -20.21
N ALA A 57 12.81 12.84 -21.44
CA ALA A 57 13.21 11.49 -21.85
C ALA A 57 14.47 11.03 -21.11
N ASP A 58 15.46 11.90 -20.96
CA ASP A 58 16.70 11.59 -20.25
C ASP A 58 16.46 11.46 -18.73
N HIS A 59 15.61 12.31 -18.16
CA HIS A 59 15.23 12.21 -16.75
C HIS A 59 14.52 10.87 -16.47
N ASN A 60 13.61 10.46 -17.34
CA ASN A 60 12.89 9.19 -17.19
C ASN A 60 13.82 7.97 -17.32
N ARG A 61 14.80 8.01 -18.21
CA ARG A 61 15.83 6.95 -18.34
C ARG A 61 16.70 6.85 -17.09
N TRP A 62 17.14 7.95 -16.53
CA TRP A 62 17.90 7.99 -15.27
C TRP A 62 17.11 7.37 -14.12
N LEU A 63 15.87 7.78 -13.95
CA LEU A 63 14.99 7.25 -12.91
C LEU A 63 14.83 5.73 -13.04
N VAL A 64 14.54 5.24 -14.26
CA VAL A 64 14.41 3.80 -14.51
C VAL A 64 15.70 3.06 -14.19
N THR A 65 16.87 3.60 -14.58
CA THR A 65 18.16 2.99 -14.30
C THR A 65 18.44 2.91 -12.81
N VAL A 66 18.26 4.00 -12.06
CA VAL A 66 18.46 4.03 -10.61
C VAL A 66 17.54 3.05 -9.90
N VAL A 67 16.26 3.03 -10.27
CA VAL A 67 15.29 2.08 -9.69
C VAL A 67 15.66 0.64 -10.05
N ALA A 68 16.08 0.36 -11.28
CA ALA A 68 16.51 -0.98 -11.69
C ALA A 68 17.72 -1.47 -10.87
N VAL A 69 18.71 -0.61 -10.65
CA VAL A 69 19.86 -0.91 -9.79
C VAL A 69 19.41 -1.14 -8.34
N ALA A 70 18.55 -0.27 -7.79
CA ALA A 70 18.01 -0.43 -6.43
C ALA A 70 17.24 -1.76 -6.28
N VAL A 71 16.44 -2.13 -7.29
CA VAL A 71 15.72 -3.40 -7.31
C VAL A 71 16.69 -4.58 -7.39
N ALA A 72 17.68 -4.54 -8.31
CA ALA A 72 18.66 -5.61 -8.45
C ALA A 72 19.47 -5.83 -7.15
N CYS A 73 20.00 -4.77 -6.56
CA CYS A 73 20.70 -4.83 -5.27
C CYS A 73 19.76 -5.32 -4.16
N GLY A 74 18.56 -4.76 -4.08
CA GLY A 74 17.57 -5.14 -3.08
C GLY A 74 17.12 -6.60 -3.19
N LEU A 75 17.02 -7.16 -4.39
CA LEU A 75 16.72 -8.58 -4.60
C LEU A 75 17.85 -9.47 -4.04
N VAL A 76 19.09 -9.15 -4.35
CA VAL A 76 20.25 -9.91 -3.83
C VAL A 76 20.28 -9.85 -2.31
N LEU A 77 20.17 -8.66 -1.73
CA LEU A 77 20.26 -8.46 -0.28
C LEU A 77 19.19 -9.18 0.51
N ARG A 78 18.00 -9.44 -0.07
CA ARG A 78 16.91 -10.19 0.58
C ARG A 78 17.19 -11.68 0.78
N PHE A 79 18.22 -12.21 0.12
CA PHE A 79 18.64 -13.62 0.24
C PHE A 79 20.04 -13.78 0.83
N LEU A 80 20.65 -12.69 1.34
CA LEU A 80 21.96 -12.69 1.98
C LEU A 80 21.84 -12.37 3.49
N PRO A 81 21.46 -13.32 4.32
CA PRO A 81 21.43 -13.10 5.75
C PRO A 81 22.88 -12.95 6.28
N LEU A 82 23.13 -11.87 7.01
CA LEU A 82 24.45 -11.55 7.56
C LEU A 82 24.65 -12.05 8.99
N SER A 83 23.64 -12.71 9.58
CA SER A 83 23.66 -13.19 10.96
C SER A 83 23.30 -14.68 11.04
N PRO A 84 23.78 -15.41 12.05
CA PRO A 84 23.23 -16.71 12.39
C PRO A 84 21.71 -16.64 12.66
N MET A 85 21.04 -17.80 12.61
CA MET A 85 19.64 -17.90 13.00
C MET A 85 19.51 -17.61 14.50
N TRP A 86 18.61 -16.69 14.85
CA TRP A 86 18.36 -16.35 16.25
C TRP A 86 17.13 -17.07 16.78
N LEU A 87 16.90 -16.99 18.11
CA LEU A 87 15.92 -17.81 18.81
C LEU A 87 14.53 -17.82 18.16
N ASP A 88 13.97 -16.66 17.82
CA ASP A 88 12.62 -16.59 17.27
C ASP A 88 12.50 -17.20 15.85
N GLU A 89 13.59 -17.20 15.08
CA GLU A 89 13.63 -17.88 13.78
C GLU A 89 13.67 -19.39 13.95
N ALA A 90 14.46 -19.88 14.93
CA ALA A 90 14.50 -21.29 15.27
C ALA A 90 13.15 -21.79 15.79
N ILE A 91 12.45 -20.99 16.61
CA ILE A 91 11.07 -21.27 17.01
C ILE A 91 10.15 -21.32 15.79
N SER A 92 10.28 -20.37 14.86
CA SER A 92 9.47 -20.38 13.63
C SER A 92 9.69 -21.62 12.78
N ALA A 93 10.94 -22.11 12.66
CA ALA A 93 11.26 -23.34 11.95
C ALA A 93 10.67 -24.57 12.66
N SER A 94 10.79 -24.64 14.00
CA SER A 94 10.18 -25.70 14.81
C SER A 94 8.65 -25.72 14.68
N LEU A 95 7.99 -24.57 14.74
CA LEU A 95 6.52 -24.47 14.55
C LEU A 95 6.08 -24.89 13.14
N ALA A 96 6.90 -24.63 12.12
CA ALA A 96 6.64 -25.14 10.77
C ALA A 96 6.81 -26.66 10.69
N GLU A 97 7.74 -27.24 11.44
CA GLU A 97 7.86 -28.69 11.57
C GLU A 97 6.63 -29.29 12.26
N GLU A 98 6.14 -28.72 13.37
CA GLU A 98 4.90 -29.15 14.01
C GLU A 98 3.69 -29.03 13.06
N ALA A 99 3.64 -27.98 12.24
CA ALA A 99 2.59 -27.83 11.23
C ALA A 99 2.62 -28.95 10.17
N ARG A 100 3.79 -29.49 9.82
CA ARG A 100 3.90 -30.65 8.92
C ARG A 100 3.46 -31.94 9.58
N ARG A 101 3.61 -32.07 10.91
CA ARG A 101 3.12 -33.23 11.67
C ARG A 101 1.60 -33.24 11.77
N GLY A 102 0.97 -32.05 11.69
CA GLY A 102 -0.50 -31.93 11.67
C GLY A 102 -1.02 -30.69 12.40
N TRP A 103 -2.33 -30.52 12.35
CA TRP A 103 -2.97 -29.36 12.98
C TRP A 103 -2.88 -29.36 14.50
N THR A 104 -3.12 -30.53 15.14
CA THR A 104 -3.09 -30.64 16.61
C THR A 104 -1.70 -30.33 17.19
N PRO A 105 -0.60 -30.94 16.71
CA PRO A 105 0.74 -30.59 17.17
C PRO A 105 1.08 -29.10 17.02
N LEU A 106 0.69 -28.51 15.90
CA LEU A 106 0.89 -27.05 15.69
C LEU A 106 0.11 -26.22 16.72
N VAL A 107 -1.15 -26.53 16.96
CA VAL A 107 -1.99 -25.77 17.91
C VAL A 107 -1.44 -25.92 19.33
N ASP A 108 -1.03 -27.12 19.74
CA ASP A 108 -0.45 -27.36 21.06
C ASP A 108 0.85 -26.59 21.26
N ALA A 109 1.73 -26.56 20.26
CA ALA A 109 2.97 -25.77 20.28
C ALA A 109 2.67 -24.25 20.31
N LEU A 110 1.71 -23.78 19.51
CA LEU A 110 1.34 -22.38 19.44
C LEU A 110 0.69 -21.84 20.74
N ARG A 111 0.09 -22.67 21.58
CA ARG A 111 -0.40 -22.23 22.90
C ARG A 111 0.69 -21.58 23.75
N HIS A 112 1.95 -21.93 23.51
CA HIS A 112 3.12 -21.42 24.22
C HIS A 112 3.91 -20.36 23.45
N ASP A 113 3.51 -20.00 22.20
CA ASP A 113 4.24 -19.02 21.36
C ASP A 113 3.43 -17.73 21.35
N GLY A 114 2.53 -17.26 21.37
CA GLY A 114 1.90 -15.91 21.33
C GLY A 114 1.63 -15.38 19.94
N HIS A 115 1.64 -16.22 18.89
CA HIS A 115 1.34 -15.83 17.50
C HIS A 115 0.25 -16.70 16.86
N PRO A 116 -0.49 -16.14 15.85
CA PRO A 116 -1.46 -16.90 15.08
C PRO A 116 -0.80 -17.88 14.08
N PRO A 117 -1.55 -18.87 13.52
CA PRO A 117 -0.98 -20.03 12.84
C PRO A 117 -0.56 -19.82 11.39
N LEU A 118 -1.10 -18.81 10.67
CA LEU A 118 -1.03 -18.77 9.20
C LEU A 118 0.41 -18.76 8.66
N TYR A 119 1.30 -18.00 9.30
CA TYR A 119 2.69 -17.92 8.86
C TYR A 119 3.37 -19.30 8.91
N TYR A 120 3.20 -20.02 9.99
CA TYR A 120 3.84 -21.34 10.21
C TYR A 120 3.29 -22.41 9.28
N VAL A 121 2.00 -22.38 8.98
CA VAL A 121 1.39 -23.27 7.99
C VAL A 121 1.96 -22.99 6.59
N LEU A 122 2.10 -21.73 6.19
CA LEU A 122 2.67 -21.37 4.90
C LEU A 122 4.17 -21.70 4.84
N LEU A 123 4.91 -21.48 5.93
CA LEU A 123 6.31 -21.85 6.04
C LEU A 123 6.48 -23.37 5.96
N ALA A 124 5.60 -24.16 6.59
CA ALA A 124 5.61 -25.62 6.49
C ALA A 124 5.42 -26.10 5.04
N VAL A 125 4.46 -25.51 4.31
CA VAL A 125 4.27 -25.80 2.88
C VAL A 125 5.51 -25.42 2.06
N TRP A 126 6.11 -24.27 2.33
CA TRP A 126 7.32 -23.82 1.65
C TRP A 126 8.48 -24.78 1.91
N THR A 127 8.76 -25.12 3.17
CA THR A 127 9.90 -25.98 3.54
C THR A 127 9.71 -27.43 3.09
N SER A 128 8.50 -27.92 2.90
CA SER A 128 8.24 -29.23 2.31
C SER A 128 8.66 -29.33 0.83
N VAL A 129 8.80 -28.20 0.14
CA VAL A 129 9.18 -28.14 -1.29
C VAL A 129 10.64 -27.71 -1.46
N VAL A 130 11.07 -26.69 -0.71
CA VAL A 130 12.39 -26.05 -0.90
C VAL A 130 13.47 -26.65 0.00
N GLY A 131 13.07 -27.23 1.15
CA GLY A 131 13.98 -27.82 2.14
C GLY A 131 13.91 -27.11 3.49
N GLU A 132 14.57 -27.68 4.50
CA GLU A 132 14.47 -27.29 5.92
C GLU A 132 15.71 -26.56 6.45
N GLY A 133 16.75 -26.38 5.65
CA GLY A 133 17.96 -25.68 6.07
C GLY A 133 17.70 -24.19 6.31
N ASP A 134 18.54 -23.55 7.12
CA ASP A 134 18.41 -22.13 7.51
C ASP A 134 18.18 -21.19 6.33
N ALA A 135 18.90 -21.40 5.23
CA ALA A 135 18.74 -20.62 4.02
C ALA A 135 17.36 -20.82 3.36
N ALA A 136 16.84 -22.05 3.34
CA ALA A 136 15.52 -22.37 2.80
C ALA A 136 14.39 -21.75 3.63
N VAL A 137 14.49 -21.84 4.96
CA VAL A 137 13.53 -21.25 5.90
C VAL A 137 13.46 -19.73 5.73
N ARG A 138 14.61 -19.05 5.67
CA ARG A 138 14.71 -17.60 5.45
C ARG A 138 14.28 -17.19 4.05
N ALA A 139 14.53 -18.02 3.04
CA ALA A 139 14.15 -17.74 1.66
C ALA A 139 12.63 -17.56 1.48
N PHE A 140 11.79 -18.10 2.38
CA PHE A 140 10.36 -17.81 2.39
C PHE A 140 10.08 -16.31 2.59
N SER A 141 10.69 -15.71 3.61
CA SER A 141 10.57 -14.25 3.83
C SER A 141 11.20 -13.46 2.68
N GLY A 142 12.32 -13.91 2.12
CA GLY A 142 12.92 -13.35 0.91
C GLY A 142 11.96 -13.33 -0.27
N ALA A 143 11.27 -14.44 -0.55
CA ALA A 143 10.27 -14.56 -1.62
C ALA A 143 9.08 -13.62 -1.38
N LEU A 144 8.58 -13.51 -0.15
CA LEU A 144 7.55 -12.54 0.22
C LEU A 144 8.05 -11.09 0.02
N GLY A 145 9.32 -10.82 0.33
CA GLY A 145 9.96 -9.54 0.08
C GLY A 145 10.04 -9.20 -1.41
N VAL A 146 10.32 -10.17 -2.28
CA VAL A 146 10.25 -10.00 -3.74
C VAL A 146 8.82 -9.73 -4.19
N MET A 147 7.85 -10.50 -3.68
CA MET A 147 6.43 -10.32 -4.00
C MET A 147 5.88 -8.95 -3.57
N SER A 148 6.45 -8.35 -2.53
CA SER A 148 6.06 -7.00 -2.08
C SER A 148 6.34 -5.92 -3.12
N LEU A 149 7.32 -6.07 -4.02
CA LEU A 149 7.71 -5.06 -5.00
C LEU A 149 6.63 -4.82 -6.08
N PRO A 150 6.11 -5.83 -6.80
CA PRO A 150 5.01 -5.62 -7.74
C PRO A 150 3.72 -5.19 -7.05
N LEU A 151 3.48 -5.61 -5.81
CA LEU A 151 2.33 -5.13 -5.03
C LEU A 151 2.48 -3.66 -4.65
N THR A 152 3.69 -3.21 -4.28
CA THR A 152 3.99 -1.80 -4.05
C THR A 152 3.73 -0.97 -5.31
N TRP A 153 4.19 -1.45 -6.47
CA TRP A 153 3.86 -0.83 -7.75
C TRP A 153 2.35 -0.73 -7.96
N ALA A 154 1.63 -1.83 -7.79
CA ALA A 154 0.17 -1.88 -7.99
C ALA A 154 -0.58 -0.92 -7.06
N VAL A 155 -0.14 -0.77 -5.80
CA VAL A 155 -0.68 0.19 -4.83
C VAL A 155 -0.32 1.62 -5.23
N ALA A 156 0.97 1.88 -5.50
CA ALA A 156 1.47 3.21 -5.83
C ALA A 156 0.76 3.78 -7.07
N ARG A 157 0.55 2.95 -8.11
CA ARG A 157 -0.14 3.33 -9.35
C ARG A 157 -1.63 3.67 -9.18
N ARG A 158 -2.20 3.44 -8.01
CA ARG A 158 -3.56 3.91 -7.67
C ARG A 158 -3.57 5.38 -7.23
N HIS A 159 -2.44 5.90 -6.81
CA HIS A 159 -2.33 7.21 -6.17
C HIS A 159 -1.31 8.12 -6.81
N LEU A 160 -0.37 7.57 -7.57
CA LEU A 160 0.78 8.25 -8.16
C LEU A 160 0.82 8.07 -9.69
N ASP A 161 1.51 8.99 -10.36
CA ASP A 161 1.93 8.86 -11.74
C ASP A 161 2.96 7.72 -11.91
N PRO A 162 3.36 7.34 -13.16
CA PRO A 162 4.34 6.27 -13.38
C PRO A 162 5.67 6.50 -12.68
N SER A 163 6.18 7.72 -12.69
CA SER A 163 7.46 8.06 -12.05
C SER A 163 7.40 7.91 -10.54
N GLY A 164 6.33 8.39 -9.91
CA GLY A 164 6.08 8.18 -8.48
C GLY A 164 5.90 6.71 -8.12
N GLY A 165 5.30 5.91 -9.00
CA GLY A 165 5.21 4.45 -8.85
C GLY A 165 6.58 3.78 -8.86
N LEU A 166 7.46 4.15 -9.79
CA LEU A 166 8.84 3.65 -9.86
C LEU A 166 9.64 4.02 -8.61
N LEU A 167 9.53 5.28 -8.16
CA LEU A 167 10.17 5.73 -6.92
C LEU A 167 9.71 4.92 -5.71
N ALA A 168 8.42 4.64 -5.59
CA ALA A 168 7.89 3.82 -4.50
C ALA A 168 8.48 2.41 -4.50
N VAL A 169 8.64 1.79 -5.69
CA VAL A 169 9.31 0.50 -5.83
C VAL A 169 10.79 0.60 -5.48
N GLY A 170 11.48 1.63 -5.94
CA GLY A 170 12.89 1.87 -5.61
C GLY A 170 13.11 2.00 -4.09
N VAL A 171 12.29 2.80 -3.41
CA VAL A 171 12.32 2.95 -1.96
C VAL A 171 12.05 1.64 -1.25
N MET A 172 11.03 0.87 -1.66
CA MET A 172 10.73 -0.44 -1.08
C MET A 172 11.87 -1.43 -1.32
N ALA A 173 12.47 -1.42 -2.50
CA ALA A 173 13.57 -2.31 -2.86
C ALA A 173 14.84 -2.04 -2.05
N SER A 174 15.18 -0.78 -1.83
CA SER A 174 16.37 -0.34 -1.11
C SER A 174 16.15 -0.11 0.40
N SER A 175 14.91 -0.27 0.89
CA SER A 175 14.60 -0.04 2.31
C SER A 175 15.37 -1.01 3.20
N PRO A 176 16.24 -0.54 4.11
CA PRO A 176 16.95 -1.41 5.05
C PRO A 176 15.99 -2.20 5.94
N PHE A 177 14.89 -1.59 6.33
CA PHE A 177 13.83 -2.24 7.10
C PHE A 177 13.21 -3.43 6.32
N ALA A 178 12.83 -3.23 5.06
CA ALA A 178 12.26 -4.28 4.24
C ALA A 178 13.27 -5.40 3.90
N ILE A 179 14.55 -5.04 3.71
CA ILE A 179 15.62 -6.00 3.47
C ILE A 179 15.87 -6.83 4.73
N ARG A 180 15.99 -6.20 5.89
CA ARG A 180 16.20 -6.89 7.17
C ARG A 180 15.13 -7.95 7.40
N TYR A 181 13.84 -7.58 7.34
CA TYR A 181 12.77 -8.54 7.57
C TYR A 181 12.60 -9.58 6.45
N ALA A 182 13.16 -9.34 5.27
CA ALA A 182 13.24 -10.36 4.22
C ALA A 182 14.32 -11.42 4.48
N THR A 183 15.31 -11.12 5.34
CA THR A 183 16.35 -12.07 5.75
C THR A 183 16.06 -12.77 7.09
N GLU A 184 14.91 -12.47 7.70
CA GLU A 184 14.48 -13.10 8.97
C GLU A 184 13.28 -14.03 8.72
N ALA A 185 13.34 -15.24 9.28
CA ALA A 185 12.24 -16.23 9.19
C ALA A 185 11.08 -15.86 10.15
N ARG A 186 10.44 -14.70 9.91
CA ARG A 186 9.36 -14.14 10.72
C ARG A 186 8.20 -13.66 9.85
N MET A 187 7.03 -13.53 10.43
CA MET A 187 5.78 -13.20 9.73
C MET A 187 5.71 -11.79 9.14
N TYR A 188 6.69 -10.92 9.36
CA TYR A 188 6.60 -9.49 9.02
C TYR A 188 6.44 -9.21 7.53
N LEU A 189 7.12 -9.97 6.66
CA LEU A 189 6.96 -9.83 5.21
C LEU A 189 5.62 -10.38 4.71
N LEU A 190 5.10 -11.43 5.33
CA LEU A 190 3.74 -11.90 5.05
C LEU A 190 2.72 -10.80 5.42
N LEU A 191 2.89 -10.21 6.60
CA LEU A 191 2.05 -9.09 7.05
C LEU A 191 2.08 -7.93 6.05
N LEU A 192 3.27 -7.52 5.58
CA LEU A 192 3.43 -6.46 4.57
C LEU A 192 2.69 -6.80 3.26
N VAL A 193 2.88 -8.01 2.74
CA VAL A 193 2.20 -8.49 1.53
C VAL A 193 0.67 -8.45 1.71
N LEU A 194 0.18 -8.96 2.84
CA LEU A 194 -1.25 -8.95 3.14
C LEU A 194 -1.80 -7.53 3.31
N LEU A 195 -1.05 -6.59 3.88
CA LEU A 195 -1.43 -5.18 3.97
C LEU A 195 -1.54 -4.52 2.59
N LEU A 196 -0.60 -4.78 1.68
CA LEU A 196 -0.67 -4.30 0.30
C LEU A 196 -1.88 -4.89 -0.45
N LEU A 197 -2.13 -6.18 -0.28
CA LEU A 197 -3.31 -6.85 -0.84
C LEU A 197 -4.61 -6.32 -0.25
N ALA A 198 -4.67 -6.07 1.08
CA ALA A 198 -5.83 -5.49 1.75
C ALA A 198 -6.13 -4.08 1.21
N HIS A 199 -5.10 -3.24 1.03
CA HIS A 199 -5.26 -1.93 0.42
C HIS A 199 -5.87 -2.03 -0.98
N LEU A 200 -5.32 -2.91 -1.83
CA LEU A 200 -5.87 -3.14 -3.18
C LEU A 200 -7.30 -3.68 -3.15
N ALA A 201 -7.61 -4.58 -2.20
CA ALA A 201 -8.96 -5.12 -2.04
C ALA A 201 -9.96 -4.04 -1.62
N VAL A 202 -9.60 -3.18 -0.66
CA VAL A 202 -10.41 -2.03 -0.23
C VAL A 202 -10.67 -1.09 -1.42
N VAL A 203 -9.62 -0.64 -2.12
CA VAL A 203 -9.76 0.28 -3.25
C VAL A 203 -10.64 -0.32 -4.35
N ARG A 204 -10.38 -1.58 -4.76
CA ARG A 204 -11.17 -2.27 -5.79
C ARG A 204 -12.63 -2.47 -5.39
N ALA A 205 -12.88 -2.82 -4.12
CA ALA A 205 -14.24 -2.99 -3.60
C ALA A 205 -14.96 -1.65 -3.46
N TRP A 206 -14.24 -0.57 -3.11
CA TRP A 206 -14.77 0.78 -3.06
C TRP A 206 -15.20 1.29 -4.44
N GLU A 207 -14.34 1.13 -5.46
CA GLU A 207 -14.62 1.58 -6.83
C GLU A 207 -15.83 0.84 -7.43
N ARG A 208 -15.87 -0.48 -7.30
CA ARG A 208 -16.91 -1.35 -7.88
C ARG A 208 -17.19 -2.53 -6.94
N PRO A 209 -18.10 -2.38 -5.98
CA PRO A 209 -18.41 -3.45 -5.05
C PRO A 209 -19.07 -4.63 -5.78
N SER A 210 -18.45 -5.81 -5.69
CA SER A 210 -19.00 -7.09 -6.16
C SER A 210 -18.77 -8.15 -5.09
N THR A 211 -19.53 -9.25 -5.11
CA THR A 211 -19.38 -10.35 -4.15
C THR A 211 -17.94 -10.88 -4.11
N VAL A 212 -17.30 -11.07 -5.27
CA VAL A 212 -15.92 -11.55 -5.35
C VAL A 212 -14.93 -10.58 -4.69
N ARG A 213 -15.09 -9.27 -4.89
CA ARG A 213 -14.21 -8.26 -4.29
C ARG A 213 -14.43 -8.14 -2.78
N LEU A 214 -15.67 -8.22 -2.33
CA LEU A 214 -15.98 -8.23 -0.91
C LEU A 214 -15.49 -9.52 -0.24
N ALA A 215 -15.62 -10.67 -0.90
CA ALA A 215 -15.07 -11.94 -0.43
C ALA A 215 -13.52 -11.89 -0.38
N ALA A 216 -12.86 -11.29 -1.37
CA ALA A 216 -11.40 -11.08 -1.35
C ALA A 216 -10.98 -10.17 -0.17
N LEU A 217 -11.75 -9.11 0.12
CA LEU A 217 -11.51 -8.25 1.29
C LEU A 217 -11.70 -9.03 2.59
N ALA A 218 -12.75 -9.84 2.71
CA ALA A 218 -12.97 -10.69 3.87
C ALA A 218 -11.84 -11.71 4.04
N GLY A 219 -11.44 -12.39 2.97
CA GLY A 219 -10.37 -13.39 3.01
C GLY A 219 -9.01 -12.80 3.42
N VAL A 220 -8.64 -11.62 2.88
CA VAL A 220 -7.39 -10.98 3.28
C VAL A 220 -7.46 -10.44 4.73
N THR A 221 -8.64 -10.02 5.21
CA THR A 221 -8.84 -9.64 6.61
C THR A 221 -8.63 -10.84 7.53
N THR A 222 -9.22 -12.00 7.21
CA THR A 222 -8.98 -13.26 7.93
C THR A 222 -7.49 -13.62 7.95
N ALA A 223 -6.83 -13.55 6.79
CA ALA A 223 -5.40 -13.86 6.68
C ALA A 223 -4.53 -12.93 7.54
N LEU A 224 -4.84 -11.63 7.58
CA LEU A 224 -4.17 -10.67 8.46
C LEU A 224 -4.34 -11.03 9.94
N LEU A 225 -5.54 -11.35 10.37
CA LEU A 225 -5.85 -11.72 11.76
C LEU A 225 -5.16 -13.03 12.17
N LEU A 226 -5.09 -13.99 11.24
CA LEU A 226 -4.40 -15.27 11.45
C LEU A 226 -2.88 -15.19 11.25
N THR A 227 -2.33 -14.01 10.89
CA THR A 227 -0.88 -13.78 10.76
C THR A 227 -0.32 -13.05 11.96
N HIS A 228 -1.01 -12.02 12.49
CA HIS A 228 -0.49 -11.20 13.59
C HIS A 228 -1.61 -10.48 14.35
N TYR A 229 -1.57 -10.53 15.68
CA TYR A 229 -2.62 -9.94 16.53
C TYR A 229 -2.76 -8.42 16.44
N TRP A 230 -1.71 -7.69 16.06
CA TRP A 230 -1.83 -6.26 15.78
C TRP A 230 -2.81 -5.93 14.65
N SER A 231 -3.14 -6.92 13.80
CA SER A 231 -4.17 -6.79 12.78
C SER A 231 -5.57 -6.60 13.36
N LEU A 232 -5.82 -6.99 14.62
CA LEU A 232 -7.07 -6.70 15.34
C LEU A 232 -7.29 -5.19 15.51
N PHE A 233 -6.23 -4.47 15.91
CA PHE A 233 -6.30 -3.01 16.05
C PHE A 233 -6.51 -2.33 14.70
N LEU A 234 -5.78 -2.77 13.67
CA LEU A 234 -5.96 -2.27 12.30
C LEU A 234 -7.39 -2.52 11.81
N GLY A 235 -7.90 -3.74 11.98
CA GLY A 235 -9.27 -4.11 11.60
C GLY A 235 -10.32 -3.27 12.32
N ALA A 236 -10.11 -3.01 13.62
CA ALA A 236 -10.98 -2.14 14.42
C ALA A 236 -10.97 -0.70 13.88
N VAL A 237 -9.79 -0.11 13.64
CA VAL A 237 -9.66 1.26 13.11
C VAL A 237 -10.31 1.38 11.73
N VAL A 238 -10.02 0.44 10.82
CA VAL A 238 -10.63 0.43 9.47
C VAL A 238 -12.13 0.23 9.55
N GLY A 239 -12.61 -0.70 10.38
CA GLY A 239 -14.03 -0.94 10.60
C GLY A 239 -14.76 0.29 11.12
N LEU A 240 -14.22 0.96 12.15
CA LEU A 240 -14.77 2.20 12.71
C LEU A 240 -14.77 3.34 11.69
N ALA A 241 -13.70 3.50 10.90
CA ALA A 241 -13.64 4.49 9.83
C ALA A 241 -14.73 4.22 8.78
N LEU A 242 -14.92 2.98 8.35
CA LEU A 242 -15.96 2.60 7.40
C LEU A 242 -17.37 2.83 7.96
N LEU A 243 -17.61 2.51 9.24
CA LEU A 243 -18.87 2.79 9.92
C LEU A 243 -19.15 4.29 10.03
N TRP A 244 -18.11 5.09 10.31
CA TRP A 244 -18.23 6.55 10.33
C TRP A 244 -18.55 7.11 8.93
N MET A 245 -17.85 6.65 7.87
CA MET A 245 -18.14 6.99 6.48
C MET A 245 -19.55 6.52 6.07
N GLY A 246 -20.06 5.46 6.69
CA GLY A 246 -21.42 4.97 6.52
C GLY A 246 -22.54 5.92 6.99
N ARG A 247 -22.19 7.04 7.63
CA ARG A 247 -23.12 8.13 7.97
C ARG A 247 -23.25 9.18 6.87
N GLY A 248 -22.34 9.17 5.88
CA GLY A 248 -22.26 10.14 4.78
C GLY A 248 -22.87 9.63 3.47
N PRO A 249 -22.62 10.36 2.37
CA PRO A 249 -23.19 10.07 1.04
C PRO A 249 -22.81 8.71 0.48
N GLU A 250 -21.65 8.18 0.84
CA GLU A 250 -21.14 6.87 0.39
C GLU A 250 -21.59 5.69 1.28
N ARG A 251 -22.67 5.87 2.05
CA ARG A 251 -23.19 4.92 3.04
C ARG A 251 -23.22 3.47 2.55
N ARG A 252 -23.81 3.23 1.37
CA ARG A 252 -23.98 1.86 0.85
C ARG A 252 -22.63 1.16 0.60
N ARG A 253 -21.65 1.90 0.07
CA ARG A 253 -20.31 1.36 -0.17
C ARG A 253 -19.58 1.09 1.13
N ALA A 254 -19.56 2.07 2.01
CA ALA A 254 -18.88 1.97 3.30
C ALA A 254 -19.42 0.80 4.15
N LEU A 255 -20.75 0.64 4.25
CA LEU A 255 -21.36 -0.45 5.01
C LEU A 255 -21.10 -1.83 4.38
N ARG A 256 -21.06 -1.96 3.02
CA ARG A 256 -20.67 -3.21 2.38
C ARG A 256 -19.23 -3.62 2.69
N LEU A 257 -18.29 -2.65 2.67
CA LEU A 257 -16.91 -2.92 3.03
C LEU A 257 -16.79 -3.22 4.54
N ALA A 258 -17.49 -2.49 5.40
CA ALA A 258 -17.53 -2.79 6.84
C ALA A 258 -18.05 -4.22 7.11
N GLY A 259 -19.12 -4.62 6.40
CA GLY A 259 -19.63 -5.98 6.45
C GLY A 259 -18.62 -7.03 5.97
N ALA A 260 -17.84 -6.74 4.91
CA ALA A 260 -16.80 -7.64 4.44
C ALA A 260 -15.63 -7.75 5.44
N VAL A 261 -15.22 -6.65 6.07
CA VAL A 261 -14.20 -6.67 7.15
C VAL A 261 -14.71 -7.46 8.35
N ALA A 262 -15.97 -7.25 8.76
CA ALA A 262 -16.60 -8.03 9.84
C ALA A 262 -16.69 -9.52 9.48
N ALA A 263 -17.09 -9.86 8.24
CA ALA A 263 -17.12 -11.25 7.76
C ALA A 263 -15.71 -11.88 7.79
N GLY A 264 -14.66 -11.13 7.45
CA GLY A 264 -13.27 -11.55 7.62
C GLY A 264 -12.91 -11.80 9.09
N GLY A 265 -13.44 -10.99 10.00
CA GLY A 265 -13.32 -11.20 11.45
C GLY A 265 -13.92 -12.51 11.92
N LEU A 266 -15.04 -12.98 11.30
CA LEU A 266 -15.61 -14.28 11.63
C LEU A 266 -14.65 -15.44 11.32
N GLY A 267 -13.76 -15.30 10.33
CA GLY A 267 -12.72 -16.30 10.04
C GLY A 267 -11.69 -16.47 11.17
N PHE A 268 -11.60 -15.53 12.09
CA PHE A 268 -10.75 -15.63 13.27
C PHE A 268 -11.43 -16.35 14.45
N LEU A 269 -12.77 -16.50 14.44
CA LEU A 269 -13.51 -17.08 15.56
C LEU A 269 -13.02 -18.50 15.97
N PRO A 270 -12.69 -19.42 15.03
CA PRO A 270 -12.18 -20.73 15.41
C PRO A 270 -10.86 -20.67 16.21
N TRP A 271 -10.10 -19.58 16.06
CA TRP A 271 -8.83 -19.36 16.75
C TRP A 271 -9.00 -18.71 18.14
N LEU A 272 -10.16 -18.14 18.47
CA LEU A 272 -10.40 -17.42 19.73
C LEU A 272 -10.04 -18.22 20.99
N PRO A 273 -10.35 -19.52 21.12
CA PRO A 273 -9.97 -20.28 22.31
C PRO A 273 -8.45 -20.28 22.53
N VAL A 274 -7.67 -20.49 21.46
CA VAL A 274 -6.20 -20.45 21.52
C VAL A 274 -5.69 -19.03 21.80
N PHE A 275 -6.31 -18.04 21.20
CA PHE A 275 -5.98 -16.62 21.44
C PHE A 275 -6.13 -16.24 22.92
N PHE A 276 -7.24 -16.62 23.56
CA PHE A 276 -7.46 -16.34 24.98
C PHE A 276 -6.50 -17.11 25.89
N ASP A 277 -6.18 -18.36 25.52
CA ASP A 277 -5.17 -19.16 26.21
C ASP A 277 -3.78 -18.51 26.12
N GLN A 278 -3.37 -18.10 24.93
CA GLN A 278 -2.14 -17.34 24.70
C GLN A 278 -2.14 -16.01 25.49
N LEU A 279 -3.23 -15.25 25.47
CA LEU A 279 -3.34 -13.99 26.18
C LEU A 279 -3.15 -14.15 27.70
N ALA A 280 -3.57 -15.29 28.25
CA ALA A 280 -3.44 -15.58 29.68
C ALA A 280 -2.04 -16.08 30.05
N HIS A 281 -1.32 -16.77 29.14
CA HIS A 281 -0.10 -17.51 29.49
C HIS A 281 1.15 -17.02 28.75
N THR A 282 1.01 -16.20 27.70
CA THR A 282 2.15 -15.63 26.97
C THR A 282 2.32 -14.16 27.29
N GLY A 283 3.55 -13.76 27.50
CA GLY A 283 3.89 -12.37 27.79
C GLY A 283 5.39 -12.15 27.70
N THR A 284 5.81 -10.92 27.93
CA THR A 284 7.22 -10.54 28.02
C THR A 284 7.56 -10.10 29.43
N PRO A 285 7.48 -10.99 30.45
CA PRO A 285 7.68 -10.61 31.87
C PRO A 285 9.07 -10.04 32.14
N TRP A 286 10.03 -10.33 31.24
CA TRP A 286 11.38 -9.76 31.27
C TRP A 286 11.49 -8.36 30.66
N SER A 287 10.46 -7.86 29.98
CA SER A 287 10.46 -6.55 29.31
C SER A 287 9.48 -5.62 29.97
N PRO A 288 9.93 -4.57 30.68
CA PRO A 288 9.02 -3.54 31.20
C PRO A 288 8.30 -2.86 30.04
N ALA A 289 7.05 -2.46 30.26
CA ALA A 289 6.28 -1.71 29.26
C ALA A 289 7.05 -0.45 28.83
N PRO A 290 7.44 -0.33 27.57
CA PRO A 290 8.25 0.80 27.11
C PRO A 290 7.41 2.06 27.10
N ARG A 291 8.02 3.21 27.42
CA ARG A 291 7.36 4.50 27.30
C ARG A 291 7.01 4.78 25.83
N PRO A 292 5.86 5.41 25.51
CA PRO A 292 5.46 5.69 24.12
C PRO A 292 6.53 6.43 23.30
N THR A 293 7.27 7.35 23.94
CA THR A 293 8.39 8.08 23.32
C THR A 293 9.55 7.15 22.92
N VAL A 294 9.85 6.14 23.74
CA VAL A 294 10.87 5.12 23.43
C VAL A 294 10.42 4.26 22.26
N VAL A 295 9.14 3.83 22.26
CA VAL A 295 8.57 3.08 21.13
C VAL A 295 8.68 3.88 19.84
N ALA A 296 8.31 5.16 19.86
CA ALA A 296 8.40 6.04 18.70
C ALA A 296 9.86 6.19 18.20
N ALA A 297 10.81 6.41 19.12
CA ALA A 297 12.24 6.53 18.77
C ALA A 297 12.78 5.23 18.16
N LEU A 298 12.52 4.08 18.79
CA LEU A 298 12.96 2.77 18.28
C LEU A 298 12.32 2.42 16.93
N THR A 299 11.06 2.83 16.72
CA THR A 299 10.39 2.64 15.43
C THR A 299 11.05 3.46 14.34
N LEU A 300 11.36 4.73 14.61
CA LEU A 300 12.07 5.60 13.67
C LEU A 300 13.48 5.06 13.35
N GLU A 301 14.24 4.64 14.35
CA GLU A 301 15.55 4.00 14.15
C GLU A 301 15.44 2.76 13.26
N ALA A 302 14.44 1.91 13.48
CA ALA A 302 14.21 0.71 12.68
C ALA A 302 13.92 1.05 11.21
N TYR A 303 13.16 2.13 10.94
CA TYR A 303 12.93 2.61 9.57
C TYR A 303 14.22 3.09 8.90
N GLY A 304 15.14 3.66 9.63
CA GLY A 304 16.46 4.07 9.15
C GLY A 304 17.45 2.91 8.94
N GLY A 305 17.05 1.68 9.27
CA GLY A 305 17.84 0.47 8.99
C GLY A 305 18.69 -0.05 10.15
N GLY A 306 18.52 0.46 11.36
CA GLY A 306 19.29 -0.05 12.49
C GLY A 306 19.18 0.80 13.75
N ARG A 307 20.10 0.58 14.68
CA ARG A 307 20.26 1.39 15.89
C ARG A 307 21.46 2.32 15.70
N GLY A 308 21.26 3.60 15.96
CA GLY A 308 22.32 4.60 15.89
C GLY A 308 21.86 5.95 15.35
N SER A 309 22.73 6.93 15.44
CA SER A 309 22.45 8.29 14.97
C SER A 309 22.19 8.38 13.46
N GLU A 310 22.88 7.55 12.67
CA GLU A 310 22.71 7.48 11.22
C GLU A 310 21.32 6.98 10.83
N ALA A 311 20.84 5.92 11.50
CA ALA A 311 19.53 5.37 11.27
C ALA A 311 18.44 6.38 11.63
N LEU A 312 18.58 7.08 12.76
CA LEU A 312 17.64 8.12 13.15
C LEU A 312 17.65 9.29 12.14
N LEU A 313 18.83 9.71 11.66
CA LEU A 313 18.95 10.76 10.64
C LEU A 313 18.21 10.36 9.35
N VAL A 314 18.44 9.17 8.83
CA VAL A 314 17.74 8.65 7.64
C VAL A 314 16.24 8.62 7.86
N ALA A 315 15.78 8.15 9.01
CA ALA A 315 14.35 8.11 9.35
C ALA A 315 13.72 9.51 9.41
N VAL A 316 14.42 10.48 10.00
CA VAL A 316 13.97 11.88 10.05
C VAL A 316 13.90 12.48 8.64
N VAL A 317 14.92 12.27 7.80
CA VAL A 317 14.93 12.75 6.41
C VAL A 317 13.74 12.14 5.63
N LEU A 318 13.53 10.84 5.73
CA LEU A 318 12.40 10.16 5.07
C LEU A 318 11.05 10.72 5.56
N THR A 319 10.91 10.95 6.86
CA THR A 319 9.69 11.52 7.45
C THR A 319 9.45 12.94 6.91
N VAL A 320 10.47 13.78 6.88
CA VAL A 320 10.39 15.15 6.32
C VAL A 320 9.98 15.10 4.85
N LEU A 321 10.59 14.24 4.04
CA LEU A 321 10.23 14.09 2.62
C LEU A 321 8.76 13.66 2.44
N VAL A 322 8.26 12.75 3.27
CA VAL A 322 6.85 12.34 3.25
C VAL A 322 5.92 13.51 3.59
N VAL A 323 6.24 14.26 4.65
CA VAL A 323 5.44 15.43 5.08
C VAL A 323 5.42 16.50 4.00
N LEU A 324 6.58 16.82 3.40
CA LEU A 324 6.69 17.78 2.29
C LEU A 324 5.89 17.29 1.07
N GLY A 325 5.96 16.01 0.72
CA GLY A 325 5.19 15.42 -0.39
C GLY A 325 3.68 15.48 -0.17
N ILE A 326 3.19 15.37 1.07
CA ILE A 326 1.78 15.56 1.40
C ILE A 326 1.39 17.04 1.29
N GLY A 327 2.26 17.94 1.75
CA GLY A 327 2.03 19.40 1.74
C GLY A 327 1.90 19.95 0.32
N THR A 328 2.77 19.54 -0.60
CA THR A 328 2.76 20.01 -2.00
C THR A 328 1.50 19.58 -2.76
N ARG A 329 0.93 18.41 -2.45
CA ARG A 329 -0.33 17.96 -3.06
C ARG A 329 -1.54 18.83 -2.66
N ARG A 330 -1.59 19.35 -1.43
CA ARG A 330 -2.66 20.22 -0.98
C ARG A 330 -2.63 21.59 -1.67
N SER A 331 -1.44 22.10 -2.01
CA SER A 331 -1.27 23.38 -2.70
C SER A 331 -1.65 23.33 -4.18
N SER A 332 -1.61 22.17 -4.84
CA SER A 332 -1.99 22.01 -6.25
C SER A 332 -3.48 21.70 -6.48
N ALA A 333 -4.25 21.47 -5.42
CA ALA A 333 -5.67 21.14 -5.47
C ALA A 333 -6.59 22.30 -5.04
N GLY A 334 -6.05 23.46 -4.69
CA GLY A 334 -6.72 24.73 -4.42
C GLY A 334 -6.42 25.77 -5.48
#